data_3245d44f7e3ca30ec9092709819dc0d3
#
_entry.id   3245d44f7e3ca30ec9092709819dc0d3
#
_cell.length_a   1.000
_cell.length_b   1.000
_cell.length_c   1.000
_cell.angle_alpha   90.00
_cell.angle_beta   90.00
_cell.angle_gamma   90.00
#
_symmetry.space_group_name_H-M   'P 1'
#
loop_
_entity.id
_entity.type
_entity.pdbx_description
1 polymer ?
#
loop_
_entity_poly.entity_id
_entity_poly.type
_entity_poly.pdbx_seq_one_letter_code
_entity_poly.pdbx_strand_id
1 'polypeptide(L)'
;MENPFTLTFGQKPTEFISRTNQIGKIIHTFDMENPSNKVYMVAGVRGSGKTVSLAEIADHYSSNDQWIVLRLSADTDLIAGAVSELTRISQFHDLDLGLNLNLGIAELSVNKTNDSLEKEAMLRNILEKLKNKGKKVLFIIDEIINNSYVKVFASNFQILYYTELPCVSCNGWII
;
A
#
# COMPACT_ATOMS: atom_id res chain seq x y z
N MET A 1 -23.22 29.94 7.63
CA MET A 1 -22.52 28.74 8.10
C MET A 1 -21.96 28.05 6.88
N GLU A 2 -20.65 28.01 6.74
CA GLU A 2 -20.02 27.26 5.67
C GLU A 2 -20.21 25.75 5.93
N ASN A 3 -20.44 24.99 4.85
CA ASN A 3 -20.61 23.56 4.97
C ASN A 3 -19.25 22.91 5.28
N PRO A 4 -19.07 22.27 6.46
CA PRO A 4 -17.80 21.65 6.83
C PRO A 4 -17.46 20.38 6.02
N PHE A 5 -18.40 19.90 5.21
CA PHE A 5 -18.20 18.70 4.39
C PHE A 5 -17.71 19.09 2.99
N THR A 6 -16.56 18.59 2.60
CA THR A 6 -16.08 18.71 1.23
C THR A 6 -16.76 17.67 0.36
N LEU A 7 -17.29 18.06 -0.79
CA LEU A 7 -17.87 17.17 -1.79
C LEU A 7 -16.83 16.51 -2.70
N THR A 8 -15.56 16.82 -2.49
CA THR A 8 -14.44 16.32 -3.31
C THR A 8 -13.87 15.04 -2.71
N PHE A 9 -13.90 13.97 -3.45
CA PHE A 9 -13.39 12.66 -3.04
C PHE A 9 -11.89 12.74 -2.68
N GLY A 10 -11.51 12.22 -1.52
CA GLY A 10 -10.11 12.12 -1.10
C GLY A 10 -9.48 13.41 -0.54
N GLN A 11 -10.22 14.51 -0.43
CA GLN A 11 -9.74 15.72 0.24
C GLN A 11 -10.13 15.74 1.73
N LYS A 12 -9.22 16.27 2.57
CA LYS A 12 -9.50 16.46 4.00
C LYS A 12 -10.60 17.51 4.15
N PRO A 13 -11.63 17.28 4.99
CA PRO A 13 -12.63 18.30 5.30
C PRO A 13 -11.99 19.50 5.99
N THR A 14 -12.58 20.68 5.84
CA THR A 14 -12.08 21.94 6.40
C THR A 14 -12.01 21.91 7.95
N GLU A 15 -12.94 21.17 8.59
CA GLU A 15 -12.91 20.86 10.01
C GLU A 15 -12.73 19.37 10.22
N PHE A 16 -11.55 18.97 10.65
CA PHE A 16 -11.15 17.57 10.84
C PHE A 16 -10.90 17.29 12.32
N ILE A 17 -11.67 16.35 12.88
CA ILE A 17 -11.39 15.80 14.21
C ILE A 17 -10.31 14.72 14.06
N SER A 18 -9.08 15.11 14.29
CA SER A 18 -7.94 14.19 14.16
C SER A 18 -8.03 13.05 15.18
N ARG A 19 -7.84 11.80 14.71
CA ARG A 19 -7.59 10.63 15.57
C ARG A 19 -6.10 10.54 15.93
N THR A 20 -5.49 11.65 16.26
CA THR A 20 -4.05 11.87 16.43
C THR A 20 -3.37 10.77 17.25
N ASN A 21 -4.01 10.32 18.35
CA ASN A 21 -3.43 9.27 19.19
C ASN A 21 -3.34 7.89 18.51
N GLN A 22 -4.33 7.54 17.68
CA GLN A 22 -4.37 6.25 17.00
C GLN A 22 -3.42 6.26 15.79
N ILE A 23 -3.47 7.33 15.00
CA ILE A 23 -2.58 7.53 13.85
C ILE A 23 -1.14 7.63 14.33
N GLY A 24 -0.87 8.38 15.38
CA GLY A 24 0.48 8.50 15.98
C GLY A 24 1.05 7.17 16.44
N LYS A 25 0.22 6.25 16.99
CA LYS A 25 0.67 4.90 17.34
C LYS A 25 1.07 4.07 16.10
N ILE A 26 0.30 4.16 15.02
CA ILE A 26 0.60 3.45 13.77
C ILE A 26 1.92 3.96 13.21
N ILE A 27 2.06 5.27 13.08
CA ILE A 27 3.27 5.92 12.58
C ILE A 27 4.48 5.52 13.44
N HIS A 28 4.38 5.68 14.76
CA HIS A 28 5.45 5.30 15.67
C HIS A 28 5.87 3.84 15.52
N THR A 29 4.90 2.92 15.32
CA THR A 29 5.22 1.50 15.11
C THR A 29 5.92 1.25 13.78
N PHE A 30 5.47 1.89 12.69
CA PHE A 30 6.08 1.72 11.37
C PHE A 30 7.47 2.35 11.25
N ASP A 31 7.76 3.38 12.07
CA ASP A 31 9.07 4.03 12.11
C ASP A 31 10.13 3.19 12.84
N MET A 32 9.72 2.19 13.62
CA MET A 32 10.67 1.28 14.23
C MET A 32 11.50 0.54 13.16
N GLU A 33 12.74 0.25 13.46
CA GLU A 33 13.61 -0.56 12.60
C GLU A 33 13.01 -1.96 12.36
N ASN A 34 12.49 -2.56 13.44
CA ASN A 34 11.77 -3.84 13.41
C ASN A 34 10.37 -3.63 13.99
N PRO A 35 9.38 -3.25 13.18
CA PRO A 35 8.05 -2.96 13.68
C PRO A 35 7.39 -4.23 14.24
N SER A 36 6.85 -4.11 15.47
CA SER A 36 6.14 -5.21 16.13
C SER A 36 4.88 -5.65 15.36
N ASN A 37 4.27 -4.71 14.64
CA ASN A 37 3.12 -4.94 13.76
C ASN A 37 3.39 -4.30 12.39
N LYS A 38 3.33 -5.11 11.35
CA LYS A 38 3.47 -4.63 9.95
C LYS A 38 2.12 -4.39 9.27
N VAL A 39 1.00 -4.75 9.92
CA VAL A 39 -0.35 -4.59 9.37
C VAL A 39 -1.25 -3.93 10.40
N TYR A 40 -1.90 -2.86 10.00
CA TYR A 40 -2.97 -2.23 10.76
C TYR A 40 -4.28 -2.23 9.97
N MET A 41 -5.38 -2.46 10.67
CA MET A 41 -6.72 -2.42 10.10
C MET A 41 -7.53 -1.32 10.80
N VAL A 42 -7.94 -0.32 10.03
CA VAL A 42 -8.79 0.78 10.49
C VAL A 42 -10.24 0.39 10.25
N ALA A 43 -10.90 -0.10 11.29
CA ALA A 43 -12.31 -0.54 11.22
C ALA A 43 -13.26 0.56 11.72
N GLY A 44 -14.46 0.61 11.18
CA GLY A 44 -15.51 1.52 11.62
C GLY A 44 -16.65 1.65 10.60
N VAL A 45 -17.76 2.20 11.07
CA VAL A 45 -18.96 2.45 10.23
C VAL A 45 -18.66 3.43 9.09
N ARG A 46 -19.53 3.46 8.10
CA ARG A 46 -19.42 4.43 7.00
C ARG A 46 -19.44 5.87 7.57
N GLY A 47 -18.60 6.75 7.03
CA GLY A 47 -18.47 8.14 7.52
C GLY A 47 -17.62 8.31 8.79
N SER A 48 -17.06 7.26 9.37
CA SER A 48 -16.23 7.36 10.60
C SER A 48 -14.82 7.93 10.38
N GLY A 49 -14.49 8.42 9.18
CA GLY A 49 -13.19 9.05 8.88
C GLY A 49 -12.04 8.08 8.58
N LYS A 50 -12.33 6.82 8.21
CA LYS A 50 -11.29 5.83 7.85
C LYS A 50 -10.41 6.30 6.71
N THR A 51 -11.01 6.69 5.59
CA THR A 51 -10.30 7.21 4.41
C THR A 51 -9.41 8.40 4.76
N VAL A 52 -9.90 9.30 5.62
CA VAL A 52 -9.12 10.47 6.06
C VAL A 52 -7.94 10.04 6.93
N SER A 53 -8.14 9.07 7.83
CA SER A 53 -7.05 8.51 8.66
C SER A 53 -5.98 7.83 7.81
N LEU A 54 -6.39 7.06 6.79
CA LEU A 54 -5.47 6.43 5.85
C LEU A 54 -4.71 7.47 5.01
N ALA A 55 -5.40 8.54 4.57
CA ALA A 55 -4.79 9.63 3.85
C ALA A 55 -3.74 10.37 4.70
N GLU A 56 -4.02 10.60 5.99
CA GLU A 56 -3.09 11.26 6.92
C GLU A 56 -1.82 10.42 7.12
N ILE A 57 -1.95 9.09 7.28
CA ILE A 57 -0.81 8.17 7.35
C ILE A 57 0.00 8.19 6.04
N ALA A 58 -0.69 8.12 4.90
CA ALA A 58 -0.06 8.15 3.59
C ALA A 58 0.70 9.46 3.34
N ASP A 59 0.10 10.60 3.69
CA ASP A 59 0.71 11.93 3.53
C ASP A 59 1.96 12.09 4.40
N HIS A 60 1.93 11.54 5.64
CA HIS A 60 3.09 11.54 6.52
C HIS A 60 4.30 10.86 5.85
N TYR A 61 4.10 9.68 5.26
CA TYR A 61 5.17 8.91 4.63
C TYR A 61 5.53 9.39 3.22
N SER A 62 4.60 10.03 2.51
CA SER A 62 4.87 10.58 1.16
C SER A 62 5.90 11.72 1.17
N SER A 63 6.12 12.35 2.33
CA SER A 63 7.12 13.39 2.51
C SER A 63 8.51 12.85 2.90
N ASN A 64 8.65 11.54 3.04
CA ASN A 64 9.89 10.88 3.48
C ASN A 64 10.48 10.04 2.33
N ASP A 65 11.63 10.44 1.84
CA ASP A 65 12.31 9.78 0.71
C ASP A 65 12.63 8.29 0.95
N GLN A 66 12.67 7.84 2.20
CA GLN A 66 12.87 6.43 2.51
C GLN A 66 11.63 5.57 2.25
N TRP A 67 10.46 6.20 2.08
CA TRP A 67 9.20 5.51 1.93
C TRP A 67 8.61 5.64 0.53
N ILE A 68 8.05 4.55 0.05
CA ILE A 68 7.22 4.50 -1.15
C ILE A 68 5.80 4.17 -0.69
N VAL A 69 4.85 5.06 -0.96
CA VAL A 69 3.45 4.89 -0.57
C VAL A 69 2.64 4.44 -1.79
N LEU A 70 2.05 3.25 -1.69
CA LEU A 70 1.17 2.69 -2.71
C LEU A 70 -0.27 2.72 -2.23
N ARG A 71 -1.14 3.37 -3.00
CA ARG A 71 -2.59 3.37 -2.78
C ARG A 71 -3.23 2.39 -3.77
N LEU A 72 -3.77 1.29 -3.26
CA LEU A 72 -4.32 0.19 -4.06
C LEU A 72 -5.83 0.08 -3.85
N SER A 73 -6.55 -0.31 -4.92
CA SER A 73 -7.98 -0.59 -4.86
C SER A 73 -8.23 -2.07 -4.56
N ALA A 74 -9.11 -2.36 -3.60
CA ALA A 74 -9.50 -3.71 -3.25
C ALA A 74 -10.31 -4.42 -4.35
N ASP A 75 -10.85 -3.67 -5.32
CA ASP A 75 -11.67 -4.20 -6.42
C ASP A 75 -10.83 -4.81 -7.56
N THR A 76 -9.52 -4.60 -7.55
CA THR A 76 -8.61 -5.03 -8.60
C THR A 76 -7.54 -5.99 -8.07
N ASP A 77 -6.77 -6.61 -8.96
CA ASP A 77 -5.61 -7.44 -8.59
C ASP A 77 -4.56 -6.58 -7.87
N LEU A 78 -4.52 -6.69 -6.54
CA LEU A 78 -3.64 -5.91 -5.68
C LEU A 78 -2.16 -6.19 -5.92
N ILE A 79 -1.79 -7.43 -6.27
CA ILE A 79 -0.40 -7.80 -6.57
C ILE A 79 0.02 -7.15 -7.90
N ALA A 80 -0.81 -7.28 -8.94
CA ALA A 80 -0.55 -6.65 -10.23
C ALA A 80 -0.48 -5.12 -10.10
N GLY A 81 -1.40 -4.52 -9.34
CA GLY A 81 -1.40 -3.08 -9.06
C GLY A 81 -0.11 -2.63 -8.35
N ALA A 82 0.32 -3.38 -7.33
CA ALA A 82 1.56 -3.09 -6.61
C ALA A 82 2.80 -3.16 -7.52
N VAL A 83 2.92 -4.22 -8.34
CA VAL A 83 4.01 -4.39 -9.30
C VAL A 83 4.02 -3.24 -10.31
N SER A 84 2.86 -2.90 -10.88
CA SER A 84 2.73 -1.81 -11.86
C SER A 84 3.16 -0.47 -11.27
N GLU A 85 2.66 -0.11 -10.10
CA GLU A 85 2.98 1.16 -9.45
C GLU A 85 4.47 1.24 -9.02
N LEU A 86 5.02 0.17 -8.44
CA LEU A 86 6.43 0.13 -8.07
C LEU A 86 7.34 0.24 -9.30
N THR A 87 6.98 -0.41 -10.39
CA THR A 87 7.72 -0.30 -11.67
C THR A 87 7.67 1.13 -12.20
N ARG A 88 6.49 1.75 -12.19
CA ARG A 88 6.31 3.15 -12.62
C ARG A 88 7.15 4.11 -11.78
N ILE A 89 7.06 3.99 -10.44
CA ILE A 89 7.82 4.85 -9.52
C ILE A 89 9.33 4.67 -9.72
N SER A 90 9.81 3.45 -9.95
CA SER A 90 11.22 3.19 -10.17
C SER A 90 11.78 3.87 -11.41
N GLN A 91 10.96 4.00 -12.45
CA GLN A 91 11.34 4.72 -13.68
C GLN A 91 11.45 6.23 -13.47
N PHE A 92 10.52 6.83 -12.71
CA PHE A 92 10.49 8.27 -12.49
C PHE A 92 11.56 8.75 -11.50
N HIS A 93 11.97 7.92 -10.55
CA HIS A 93 12.95 8.28 -9.52
C HIS A 93 14.37 7.80 -9.84
N ASP A 94 14.63 7.36 -11.08
CA ASP A 94 15.93 6.82 -11.51
C ASP A 94 16.47 5.73 -10.56
N LEU A 95 15.53 5.02 -9.92
CA LEU A 95 15.82 3.86 -9.11
C LEU A 95 16.12 2.72 -10.06
N ASP A 96 17.39 2.60 -10.49
CA ASP A 96 17.84 1.44 -11.26
C ASP A 96 17.60 0.16 -10.45
N LEU A 97 16.42 -0.40 -10.61
CA LEU A 97 16.06 -1.69 -10.02
C LEU A 97 16.53 -2.84 -10.90
N GLY A 98 17.25 -2.57 -12.00
CA GLY A 98 17.69 -3.60 -12.96
C GLY A 98 16.50 -4.45 -13.45
N LEU A 99 15.31 -3.87 -13.48
CA LEU A 99 14.15 -4.50 -14.07
C LEU A 99 14.33 -4.36 -15.59
N ASN A 100 14.71 -5.47 -16.25
CA ASN A 100 14.65 -5.53 -17.71
C ASN A 100 13.16 -5.42 -18.10
N LEU A 101 12.74 -4.19 -18.41
CA LEU A 101 11.37 -3.85 -18.82
C LEU A 101 10.93 -4.48 -20.15
N ASN A 102 11.81 -5.29 -20.77
CA ASN A 102 11.49 -6.10 -21.94
C ASN A 102 10.64 -7.35 -21.62
N LEU A 103 10.40 -7.66 -20.33
CA LEU A 103 9.36 -8.62 -19.94
C LEU A 103 8.02 -7.86 -19.96
N GLY A 104 7.43 -7.83 -21.14
CA GLY A 104 6.29 -7.04 -21.56
C GLY A 104 5.16 -6.99 -20.54
N ILE A 105 4.91 -5.78 -20.03
CA ILE A 105 3.59 -5.41 -19.49
C ILE A 105 2.47 -5.73 -20.51
N ALA A 106 2.81 -5.86 -21.79
CA ALA A 106 1.91 -6.25 -22.89
C ALA A 106 1.63 -7.77 -22.98
N GLU A 107 2.48 -8.64 -22.42
CA GLU A 107 2.32 -10.11 -22.52
C GLU A 107 1.66 -10.74 -21.28
N LEU A 108 1.38 -9.99 -20.23
CA LEU A 108 0.73 -10.47 -19.00
C LEU A 108 -0.76 -10.87 -19.18
N SER A 109 -1.28 -10.89 -20.40
CA SER A 109 -2.72 -11.11 -20.63
C SER A 109 -3.12 -12.49 -21.17
N VAL A 110 -2.21 -13.45 -21.37
CA VAL A 110 -2.55 -14.64 -22.18
C VAL A 110 -2.57 -15.99 -21.46
N ASN A 111 -1.93 -16.16 -20.26
CA ASN A 111 -1.95 -17.48 -19.59
C ASN A 111 -2.35 -17.38 -18.11
N LYS A 112 -3.61 -17.66 -17.79
CA LYS A 112 -4.26 -17.46 -16.48
C LYS A 112 -3.71 -18.28 -15.30
N THR A 113 -2.86 -19.26 -15.46
CA THR A 113 -2.38 -20.13 -14.36
C THR A 113 -0.93 -19.88 -13.93
N ASN A 114 -0.07 -19.38 -14.82
CA ASN A 114 1.30 -19.00 -14.46
C ASN A 114 1.41 -17.52 -14.05
N ASP A 115 0.44 -16.71 -14.41
CA ASP A 115 0.42 -15.25 -14.25
C ASP A 115 0.47 -14.80 -12.78
N SER A 116 -0.22 -15.49 -11.85
CA SER A 116 -0.22 -15.10 -10.43
C SER A 116 1.14 -15.35 -9.76
N LEU A 117 1.76 -16.49 -9.99
CA LEU A 117 3.06 -16.85 -9.43
C LEU A 117 4.19 -15.95 -9.95
N GLU A 118 4.11 -15.56 -11.21
CA GLU A 118 5.07 -14.64 -11.83
C GLU A 118 4.97 -13.24 -11.21
N LYS A 119 3.75 -12.71 -11.03
CA LYS A 119 3.51 -11.41 -10.37
C LYS A 119 3.98 -11.40 -8.92
N GLU A 120 3.72 -12.48 -8.18
CA GLU A 120 4.15 -12.63 -6.80
C GLU A 120 5.69 -12.65 -6.69
N ALA A 121 6.36 -13.42 -7.56
CA ALA A 121 7.81 -13.47 -7.63
C ALA A 121 8.41 -12.11 -8.02
N MET A 122 7.76 -11.39 -8.96
CA MET A 122 8.17 -10.07 -9.39
C MET A 122 8.04 -9.05 -8.25
N LEU A 123 6.92 -9.05 -7.52
CA LEU A 123 6.73 -8.18 -6.36
C LEU A 123 7.82 -8.40 -5.32
N ARG A 124 8.12 -9.66 -5.00
CA ARG A 124 9.18 -10.02 -4.05
C ARG A 124 10.54 -9.51 -4.50
N ASN A 125 10.92 -9.74 -5.75
CA ASN A 125 12.18 -9.27 -6.32
C ASN A 125 12.31 -7.74 -6.26
N ILE A 126 11.23 -7.00 -6.57
CA ILE A 126 11.22 -5.54 -6.45
C ILE A 126 11.44 -5.11 -4.99
N LEU A 127 10.73 -5.73 -4.03
CA LEU A 127 10.87 -5.40 -2.61
C LEU A 127 12.27 -5.72 -2.06
N GLU A 128 12.91 -6.80 -2.50
CA GLU A 128 14.30 -7.13 -2.14
C GLU A 128 15.28 -6.06 -2.65
N LYS A 129 15.10 -5.61 -3.89
CA LYS A 129 15.93 -4.55 -4.46
C LYS A 129 15.72 -3.22 -3.74
N LEU A 130 14.48 -2.89 -3.36
CA LEU A 130 14.17 -1.71 -2.55
C LEU A 130 14.80 -1.81 -1.15
N LYS A 131 14.78 -2.99 -0.52
CA LYS A 131 15.47 -3.25 0.75
C LYS A 131 16.95 -2.91 0.67
N ASN A 132 17.61 -3.37 -0.39
CA ASN A 132 19.04 -3.10 -0.61
C ASN A 132 19.35 -1.61 -0.82
N LYS A 133 18.36 -0.82 -1.23
CA LYS A 133 18.46 0.64 -1.37
C LYS A 133 17.96 1.40 -0.13
N GLY A 134 17.67 0.71 0.97
CA GLY A 134 17.16 1.30 2.22
C GLY A 134 15.76 1.90 2.09
N LYS A 135 14.98 1.49 1.08
CA LYS A 135 13.61 1.95 0.88
C LYS A 135 12.62 1.03 1.59
N LYS A 136 11.54 1.61 2.10
CA LYS A 136 10.39 0.91 2.70
C LYS A 136 9.13 1.15 1.87
N VAL A 137 8.19 0.21 1.88
CA VAL A 137 6.94 0.30 1.12
C VAL A 137 5.76 0.27 2.07
N LEU A 138 4.87 1.26 1.94
CA LEU A 138 3.60 1.32 2.65
C LEU A 138 2.46 1.03 1.66
N PHE A 139 1.73 -0.06 1.89
CA PHE A 139 0.50 -0.36 1.18
C PHE A 139 -0.70 0.26 1.90
N ILE A 140 -1.45 1.09 1.21
CA ILE A 140 -2.73 1.64 1.66
C ILE A 140 -3.83 1.03 0.81
N ILE A 141 -4.75 0.29 1.46
CA ILE A 141 -5.89 -0.33 0.80
C ILE A 141 -7.14 0.16 1.52
N ASP A 142 -7.92 1.01 0.87
CA ASP A 142 -9.20 1.48 1.42
C ASP A 142 -10.35 0.57 0.98
N GLU A 143 -11.42 0.56 1.76
CA GLU A 143 -12.64 -0.21 1.50
C GLU A 143 -12.38 -1.70 1.21
N ILE A 144 -11.61 -2.37 2.09
CA ILE A 144 -11.39 -3.82 1.95
C ILE A 144 -12.73 -4.57 1.93
N ILE A 145 -12.88 -5.40 0.90
CA ILE A 145 -14.01 -6.30 0.71
C ILE A 145 -13.56 -7.76 0.71
N ASN A 146 -14.46 -8.68 1.03
CA ASN A 146 -14.15 -10.11 1.00
C ASN A 146 -14.19 -10.65 -0.44
N ASN A 147 -13.08 -10.53 -1.15
CA ASN A 147 -12.91 -11.06 -2.50
C ASN A 147 -11.62 -11.88 -2.65
N SER A 148 -11.41 -12.48 -3.81
CA SER A 148 -10.23 -13.29 -4.12
C SER A 148 -8.94 -12.47 -4.13
N TYR A 149 -8.97 -11.24 -4.62
CA TYR A 149 -7.78 -10.38 -4.71
C TYR A 149 -7.22 -10.04 -3.34
N VAL A 150 -8.10 -9.69 -2.39
CA VAL A 150 -7.71 -9.39 -1.00
C VAL A 150 -7.16 -10.65 -0.31
N LYS A 151 -7.75 -11.83 -0.55
CA LYS A 151 -7.23 -13.10 0.00
C LYS A 151 -5.85 -13.44 -0.52
N VAL A 152 -5.64 -13.32 -1.83
CA VAL A 152 -4.33 -13.54 -2.47
C VAL A 152 -3.30 -12.57 -1.93
N PHE A 153 -3.64 -11.27 -1.86
CA PHE A 153 -2.75 -10.25 -1.28
C PHE A 153 -2.39 -10.57 0.17
N ALA A 154 -3.37 -10.91 1.02
CA ALA A 154 -3.13 -11.23 2.42
C ALA A 154 -2.20 -12.43 2.60
N SER A 155 -2.40 -13.51 1.81
CA SER A 155 -1.53 -14.68 1.82
C SER A 155 -0.09 -14.34 1.41
N ASN A 156 0.07 -13.54 0.37
CA ASN A 156 1.38 -13.08 -0.08
C ASN A 156 2.03 -12.15 0.93
N PHE A 157 1.27 -11.22 1.51
CA PHE A 157 1.79 -10.30 2.52
C PHE A 157 2.28 -11.06 3.75
N GLN A 158 1.63 -12.17 4.14
CA GLN A 158 2.11 -13.03 5.21
C GLN A 158 3.49 -13.63 4.89
N ILE A 159 3.73 -14.07 3.65
CA ILE A 159 5.03 -14.56 3.20
C ILE A 159 6.07 -13.43 3.25
N LEU A 160 5.72 -12.23 2.75
CA LEU A 160 6.60 -11.05 2.79
C LEU A 160 6.95 -10.65 4.23
N TYR A 161 6.01 -10.82 5.16
CA TYR A 161 6.24 -10.58 6.58
C TYR A 161 7.33 -11.49 7.15
N TYR A 162 7.26 -12.80 6.88
CA TYR A 162 8.25 -13.78 7.36
C TYR A 162 9.62 -13.65 6.68
N THR A 163 9.68 -13.10 5.49
CA THR A 163 10.95 -12.86 4.77
C THR A 163 11.60 -11.52 5.14
N GLU A 164 11.07 -10.81 6.14
CA GLU A 164 11.58 -9.53 6.62
C GLU A 164 11.75 -8.47 5.53
N LEU A 165 10.90 -8.52 4.52
CA LEU A 165 10.90 -7.49 3.49
C LEU A 165 10.36 -6.15 4.04
N PRO A 166 10.84 -5.03 3.51
CA PRO A 166 10.61 -3.69 4.07
C PRO A 166 9.23 -3.16 3.66
N CYS A 167 8.19 -3.88 4.02
CA CYS A 167 6.82 -3.48 3.70
C CYS A 167 5.88 -3.54 4.91
N VAL A 168 4.99 -2.57 4.96
CA VAL A 168 3.90 -2.46 5.94
C VAL A 168 2.58 -2.21 5.22
N SER A 169 1.45 -2.49 5.86
CA SER A 169 0.13 -2.26 5.27
C SER A 169 -0.82 -1.60 6.25
N CYS A 170 -1.58 -0.61 5.79
CA CYS A 170 -2.67 -0.01 6.53
C CYS A 170 -3.95 -0.04 5.70
N ASN A 171 -4.99 -0.66 6.24
CA ASN A 171 -6.16 -1.08 5.49
C ASN A 171 -7.44 -0.53 6.13
N GLY A 172 -8.39 -0.04 5.32
CA GLY A 172 -9.70 0.42 5.75
C GLY A 172 -10.76 -0.68 5.61
N TRP A 173 -11.50 -0.97 6.68
CA TRP A 173 -12.62 -1.92 6.66
C TRP A 173 -13.92 -1.23 7.08
N ILE A 174 -15.01 -1.51 6.36
CA ILE A 174 -16.37 -1.10 6.72
C ILE A 174 -17.02 -2.26 7.50
N ILE A 175 -17.46 -1.96 8.72
CA ILE A 175 -18.25 -2.87 9.57
C ILE A 175 -19.73 -2.62 9.29
#